data_6058d14c9be036d25b3385879cf6d16c
#
_entry.id   6058d14c9be036d25b3385879cf6d16c
#
_cell.length_a   1.000
_cell.length_b   1.000
_cell.length_c   1.000
_cell.angle_alpha   90.00
_cell.angle_beta   90.00
_cell.angle_gamma   90.00
#
_symmetry.space_group_name_H-M   'P 1'
#
loop_
_entity.id
_entity.type
_entity.pdbx_description
1 polymer ?
#
loop_
_entity_poly.entity_id
_entity_poly.type
_entity_poly.pdbx_seq_one_letter_code
_entity_poly.pdbx_strand_id
1 'polypeptide(L)'
;MLTKQREMFMKVVVFQGKPVSNDVKRDELVKRWKTLLRQNEIDCRIVGAFDPECFEDKIEDADALIGAWIKDDMFDTDFFIRHPKLKYIATTAHGYGKINPKTIDECGVTYTNTVYGNHTIAEYAMALLLETMHHIQKENDLYHKELELGIASEGTCTTQMELYEKTVGVIGLGGIGYAFAKMANGFDTHVLSYSRHKKVGEKYDFIEQVSLDELLERSDVISIHCPLTEETFHMINKEAIEKMKDSVIVINTARGDIIDEEALYDALMKRKIYAAGLDVVSGEPRSSKSKIFYCNNALITRHIAWLPKEARFRAIDIAVDNLVNWMQGHPTSVIR
;
A
#
# COMPACT_ATOMS: atom_id res chain seq x y z
N MET A 1 -6.94 -25.46 49.98
CA MET A 1 -5.83 -25.64 49.01
C MET A 1 -6.19 -24.92 47.74
N LEU A 2 -5.77 -23.68 47.61
CA LEU A 2 -6.00 -22.87 46.43
C LEU A 2 -4.89 -23.21 45.44
N THR A 3 -5.22 -23.97 44.43
CA THR A 3 -4.37 -24.16 43.25
C THR A 3 -4.26 -22.81 42.53
N LYS A 4 -3.13 -22.11 42.74
CA LYS A 4 -2.69 -21.04 41.85
C LYS A 4 -2.52 -21.65 40.45
N GLN A 5 -3.54 -21.50 39.60
CA GLN A 5 -3.30 -21.53 38.17
C GLN A 5 -2.22 -20.49 37.90
N ARG A 6 -1.05 -20.91 37.48
CA ARG A 6 -0.07 -20.04 36.85
C ARG A 6 -0.78 -19.48 35.62
N GLU A 7 -1.21 -18.24 35.67
CA GLU A 7 -1.50 -17.47 34.48
C GLU A 7 -0.24 -17.54 33.60
N MET A 8 -0.33 -18.31 32.56
CA MET A 8 0.74 -18.46 31.59
C MET A 8 0.74 -17.15 30.81
N PHE A 9 1.61 -16.22 31.19
CA PHE A 9 1.78 -14.96 30.50
C PHE A 9 2.12 -15.25 29.04
N MET A 10 1.30 -14.74 28.11
CA MET A 10 1.53 -14.84 26.68
C MET A 10 2.85 -14.18 26.31
N LYS A 11 3.69 -14.89 25.56
CA LYS A 11 4.97 -14.38 25.06
C LYS A 11 4.80 -13.76 23.70
N VAL A 12 4.79 -12.44 23.62
CA VAL A 12 4.69 -11.68 22.37
C VAL A 12 6.07 -11.20 21.94
N VAL A 13 6.45 -11.49 20.68
CA VAL A 13 7.68 -10.98 20.07
C VAL A 13 7.33 -9.99 18.99
N VAL A 14 7.85 -8.77 19.10
CA VAL A 14 7.66 -7.69 18.13
C VAL A 14 8.96 -7.39 17.42
N PHE A 15 8.95 -7.46 16.10
CA PHE A 15 10.07 -7.08 15.25
C PHE A 15 9.94 -5.59 14.86
N GLN A 16 10.80 -4.76 15.44
CA GLN A 16 10.83 -3.32 15.16
C GLN A 16 12.25 -2.88 14.76
N GLY A 17 12.47 -2.76 13.46
CA GLY A 17 13.71 -2.24 12.89
C GLY A 17 13.87 -0.72 13.02
N LYS A 18 14.96 -0.20 12.44
CA LYS A 18 15.14 1.23 12.25
C LYS A 18 14.09 1.73 11.24
N PRO A 19 13.51 2.91 11.46
CA PRO A 19 12.67 3.56 10.45
C PRO A 19 13.46 3.81 9.16
N VAL A 20 12.76 3.77 8.04
CA VAL A 20 13.34 4.06 6.71
C VAL A 20 13.45 5.56 6.42
N SER A 21 12.90 6.40 7.29
CA SER A 21 12.91 7.87 7.20
C SER A 21 13.40 8.50 8.50
N ASN A 22 13.88 9.73 8.43
CA ASN A 22 14.49 10.44 9.56
C ASN A 22 13.46 11.18 10.46
N ASP A 23 12.20 11.20 10.11
CA ASP A 23 11.12 11.91 10.82
C ASP A 23 10.65 11.20 12.09
N VAL A 24 10.99 9.91 12.26
CA VAL A 24 10.69 9.10 13.44
C VAL A 24 11.92 8.32 13.86
N LYS A 25 12.23 8.32 15.14
CA LYS A 25 13.31 7.49 15.71
C LYS A 25 12.76 6.12 16.09
N ARG A 26 13.60 5.08 15.98
CA ARG A 26 13.23 3.72 16.44
C ARG A 26 12.70 3.71 17.87
N ASP A 27 13.32 4.49 18.75
CA ASP A 27 12.94 4.51 20.17
C ASP A 27 11.53 5.07 20.40
N GLU A 28 11.04 5.95 19.53
CA GLU A 28 9.65 6.44 19.57
C GLU A 28 8.67 5.32 19.24
N LEU A 29 8.95 4.52 18.21
CA LEU A 29 8.13 3.36 17.85
C LEU A 29 8.17 2.29 18.95
N VAL A 30 9.36 1.99 19.47
CA VAL A 30 9.54 1.03 20.60
C VAL A 30 8.79 1.51 21.83
N LYS A 31 8.84 2.81 22.15
CA LYS A 31 8.08 3.40 23.26
C LYS A 31 6.58 3.23 23.04
N ARG A 32 6.07 3.45 21.82
CA ARG A 32 4.65 3.26 21.50
C ARG A 32 4.22 1.82 21.74
N TRP A 33 4.95 0.85 21.18
CA TRP A 33 4.72 -0.58 21.42
C TRP A 33 4.63 -0.91 22.90
N LYS A 34 5.67 -0.54 23.67
CA LYS A 34 5.73 -0.82 25.12
C LYS A 34 4.59 -0.17 25.90
N THR A 35 4.20 1.04 25.53
CA THR A 35 3.09 1.73 26.21
C THR A 35 1.78 0.99 25.98
N LEU A 36 1.43 0.68 24.73
CA LEU A 36 0.15 0.05 24.38
C LEU A 36 0.04 -1.38 24.92
N LEU A 37 1.11 -2.18 24.77
CA LEU A 37 1.11 -3.56 25.25
C LEU A 37 1.01 -3.62 26.78
N ARG A 38 1.72 -2.74 27.51
CA ARG A 38 1.60 -2.63 28.97
C ARG A 38 0.22 -2.19 29.44
N GLN A 39 -0.45 -1.28 28.72
CA GLN A 39 -1.83 -0.86 29.04
C GLN A 39 -2.82 -2.03 28.95
N ASN A 40 -2.49 -3.05 28.16
CA ASN A 40 -3.28 -4.27 28.00
C ASN A 40 -2.69 -5.46 28.80
N GLU A 41 -1.78 -5.22 29.75
CA GLU A 41 -1.14 -6.24 30.61
C GLU A 41 -0.39 -7.34 29.81
N ILE A 42 0.10 -7.00 28.61
CA ILE A 42 0.82 -7.91 27.72
C ILE A 42 2.33 -7.70 27.91
N ASP A 43 3.04 -8.77 28.30
CA ASP A 43 4.49 -8.77 28.30
C ASP A 43 5.01 -9.03 26.87
N CYS A 44 6.04 -8.27 26.47
CA CYS A 44 6.56 -8.36 25.10
C CYS A 44 8.08 -8.21 25.07
N ARG A 45 8.69 -8.94 24.15
CA ARG A 45 10.08 -8.76 23.73
C ARG A 45 10.12 -8.02 22.40
N ILE A 46 10.68 -6.79 22.39
CA ILE A 46 10.87 -6.03 21.16
C ILE A 46 12.30 -6.25 20.68
N VAL A 47 12.43 -6.87 19.54
CA VAL A 47 13.71 -7.20 18.89
C VAL A 47 14.02 -6.22 17.76
N GLY A 48 15.17 -6.41 17.10
CA GLY A 48 15.61 -5.58 15.97
C GLY A 48 14.75 -5.74 14.71
N ALA A 49 15.35 -5.45 13.56
CA ALA A 49 14.69 -5.69 12.27
C ALA A 49 14.40 -7.19 12.09
N PHE A 50 13.34 -7.46 11.36
CA PHE A 50 13.10 -8.79 10.84
C PHE A 50 14.21 -9.15 9.82
N ASP A 51 14.76 -10.35 9.95
CA ASP A 51 15.77 -10.91 9.07
C ASP A 51 15.37 -12.37 8.81
N PRO A 52 15.02 -12.73 7.58
CA PRO A 52 14.58 -14.09 7.23
C PRO A 52 15.59 -15.18 7.56
N GLU A 53 16.89 -14.85 7.60
CA GLU A 53 17.96 -15.84 7.82
C GLU A 53 18.18 -16.19 9.30
N CYS A 54 17.81 -15.28 10.22
CA CYS A 54 18.11 -15.45 11.65
C CYS A 54 16.97 -15.07 12.60
N PHE A 55 15.73 -14.96 12.11
CA PHE A 55 14.62 -14.53 12.98
C PHE A 55 14.17 -15.63 13.94
N GLU A 56 14.31 -16.91 13.56
CA GLU A 56 13.90 -18.05 14.39
C GLU A 56 14.63 -18.07 15.74
N ASP A 57 15.90 -17.65 15.78
CA ASP A 57 16.66 -17.52 17.03
C ASP A 57 16.06 -16.51 18.02
N LYS A 58 15.22 -15.61 17.51
CA LYS A 58 14.63 -14.51 18.29
C LYS A 58 13.22 -14.80 18.78
N ILE A 59 12.60 -15.90 18.38
CA ILE A 59 11.19 -16.19 18.67
C ILE A 59 10.96 -17.37 19.61
N GLU A 60 12.02 -17.91 20.21
CA GLU A 60 11.93 -19.04 21.15
C GLU A 60 10.68 -18.97 22.02
N ASP A 61 9.87 -20.02 22.01
CA ASP A 61 8.65 -20.15 22.81
C ASP A 61 7.63 -19.02 22.66
N ALA A 62 7.61 -18.27 21.55
CA ALA A 62 6.64 -17.24 21.31
C ALA A 62 5.23 -17.81 21.07
N ASP A 63 4.22 -17.19 21.68
CA ASP A 63 2.82 -17.47 21.41
C ASP A 63 2.27 -16.56 20.29
N ALA A 64 2.86 -15.38 20.12
CA ALA A 64 2.49 -14.39 19.11
C ALA A 64 3.69 -13.66 18.50
N LEU A 65 3.65 -13.43 17.18
CA LEU A 65 4.64 -12.65 16.44
C LEU A 65 4.00 -11.45 15.76
N ILE A 66 4.66 -10.30 15.84
CA ILE A 66 4.26 -9.08 15.14
C ILE A 66 5.45 -8.48 14.41
N GLY A 67 5.31 -8.20 13.11
CA GLY A 67 6.39 -7.61 12.32
C GLY A 67 5.99 -7.25 10.89
N ALA A 68 6.96 -6.77 10.11
CA ALA A 68 6.82 -6.59 8.67
C ALA A 68 7.48 -7.78 7.96
N TRP A 69 6.69 -8.69 7.45
CA TRP A 69 7.14 -9.93 6.81
C TRP A 69 7.40 -9.68 5.33
N ILE A 70 8.55 -10.09 4.83
CA ILE A 70 9.00 -9.76 3.46
C ILE A 70 9.33 -10.98 2.60
N LYS A 71 9.44 -12.18 3.21
CA LYS A 71 9.79 -13.41 2.50
C LYS A 71 8.55 -14.27 2.31
N ASP A 72 8.38 -14.77 1.09
CA ASP A 72 7.38 -15.80 0.76
C ASP A 72 7.73 -17.10 1.50
N ASP A 73 6.78 -17.98 1.65
CA ASP A 73 6.96 -19.34 2.21
C ASP A 73 7.64 -19.43 3.60
N MET A 74 7.95 -18.32 4.24
CA MET A 74 8.60 -18.31 5.55
C MET A 74 7.74 -18.90 6.68
N PHE A 75 6.43 -18.93 6.51
CA PHE A 75 5.46 -19.51 7.44
C PHE A 75 4.80 -20.73 6.80
N ASP A 76 5.62 -21.73 6.49
CA ASP A 76 5.19 -23.02 5.98
C ASP A 76 4.76 -23.99 7.12
N THR A 77 4.28 -25.16 6.75
CA THR A 77 3.85 -26.18 7.71
C THR A 77 5.02 -26.64 8.61
N ASP A 78 6.24 -26.78 8.05
CA ASP A 78 7.40 -27.20 8.82
C ASP A 78 7.82 -26.16 9.86
N PHE A 79 7.67 -24.87 9.54
CA PHE A 79 7.88 -23.81 10.50
C PHE A 79 6.93 -23.95 11.71
N PHE A 80 5.64 -24.18 11.49
CA PHE A 80 4.67 -24.32 12.59
C PHE A 80 4.87 -25.62 13.38
N ILE A 81 5.36 -26.68 12.76
CA ILE A 81 5.76 -27.91 13.48
C ILE A 81 6.91 -27.63 14.45
N ARG A 82 7.89 -26.81 14.05
CA ARG A 82 8.99 -26.40 14.92
C ARG A 82 8.56 -25.42 16.02
N HIS A 83 7.49 -24.65 15.78
CA HIS A 83 6.98 -23.63 16.70
C HIS A 83 5.51 -23.89 17.14
N PRO A 84 5.21 -24.99 17.84
CA PRO A 84 3.84 -25.44 18.11
C PRO A 84 3.06 -24.52 19.08
N LYS A 85 3.78 -23.66 19.83
CA LYS A 85 3.17 -22.68 20.73
C LYS A 85 2.63 -21.46 20.00
N LEU A 86 3.14 -21.18 18.81
CA LEU A 86 2.72 -20.01 18.04
C LEU A 86 1.28 -20.15 17.58
N LYS A 87 0.43 -19.19 17.95
CA LYS A 87 -1.01 -19.18 17.66
C LYS A 87 -1.48 -17.91 16.99
N TYR A 88 -0.63 -16.91 16.92
CA TYR A 88 -0.96 -15.62 16.33
C TYR A 88 0.22 -15.01 15.59
N ILE A 89 -0.03 -14.54 14.38
CA ILE A 89 0.93 -13.77 13.60
C ILE A 89 0.24 -12.50 13.10
N ALA A 90 0.92 -11.36 13.17
CA ALA A 90 0.45 -10.11 12.61
C ALA A 90 1.51 -9.48 11.71
N THR A 91 1.10 -8.97 10.54
CA THR A 91 1.92 -8.03 9.79
C THR A 91 1.53 -6.60 10.11
N THR A 92 2.53 -5.73 10.30
CA THR A 92 2.31 -4.28 10.45
C THR A 92 2.12 -3.57 9.10
N ALA A 93 2.05 -4.32 8.01
CA ALA A 93 1.78 -3.81 6.68
C ALA A 93 0.28 -3.84 6.35
N HIS A 94 -0.17 -2.97 5.46
CA HIS A 94 -1.52 -3.01 4.93
C HIS A 94 -1.70 -4.23 4.01
N GLY A 95 -0.77 -4.44 3.07
CA GLY A 95 -0.70 -5.65 2.25
C GLY A 95 0.10 -6.74 2.95
N TYR A 96 -0.26 -7.99 2.75
CA TYR A 96 0.38 -9.16 3.36
C TYR A 96 1.31 -9.93 2.40
N GLY A 97 1.56 -9.38 1.20
CA GLY A 97 2.51 -9.94 0.24
C GLY A 97 2.08 -11.29 -0.32
N LYS A 98 3.07 -12.16 -0.48
CA LYS A 98 2.89 -13.51 -1.02
C LYS A 98 2.79 -14.59 0.08
N ILE A 99 2.74 -14.20 1.35
CA ILE A 99 2.53 -15.16 2.45
C ILE A 99 1.18 -15.85 2.24
N ASN A 100 1.18 -17.19 2.26
CA ASN A 100 -0.02 -17.98 2.04
C ASN A 100 -0.88 -18.04 3.32
N PRO A 101 -1.99 -17.32 3.40
CA PRO A 101 -2.81 -17.31 4.61
C PRO A 101 -3.50 -18.64 4.86
N LYS A 102 -3.78 -19.41 3.81
CA LYS A 102 -4.43 -20.73 3.93
C LYS A 102 -3.56 -21.71 4.70
N THR A 103 -2.25 -21.79 4.40
CA THR A 103 -1.32 -22.64 5.15
C THR A 103 -1.27 -22.28 6.62
N ILE A 104 -1.30 -20.97 6.94
CA ILE A 104 -1.31 -20.49 8.33
C ILE A 104 -2.58 -20.91 9.06
N ASP A 105 -3.74 -20.75 8.42
CA ASP A 105 -5.05 -21.11 8.99
C ASP A 105 -5.16 -22.64 9.20
N GLU A 106 -4.69 -23.46 8.24
CA GLU A 106 -4.64 -24.93 8.34
C GLU A 106 -3.75 -25.38 9.52
N CYS A 107 -2.74 -24.62 9.90
CA CYS A 107 -1.91 -24.87 11.09
C CYS A 107 -2.55 -24.39 12.40
N GLY A 108 -3.76 -23.85 12.36
CA GLY A 108 -4.49 -23.35 13.52
C GLY A 108 -3.90 -22.06 14.11
N VAL A 109 -3.27 -21.23 13.26
CA VAL A 109 -2.70 -19.94 13.62
C VAL A 109 -3.54 -18.83 13.01
N THR A 110 -3.83 -17.79 13.79
CA THR A 110 -4.52 -16.60 13.29
C THR A 110 -3.54 -15.64 12.67
N TYR A 111 -3.78 -15.23 11.41
CA TYR A 111 -2.97 -14.23 10.72
C TYR A 111 -3.76 -12.95 10.48
N THR A 112 -3.20 -11.80 10.91
CA THR A 112 -3.83 -10.49 10.76
C THR A 112 -2.93 -9.49 10.07
N ASN A 113 -3.53 -8.47 9.42
CA ASN A 113 -2.81 -7.31 8.92
C ASN A 113 -3.31 -6.02 9.56
N THR A 114 -2.64 -4.91 9.27
CA THR A 114 -3.02 -3.59 9.75
C THR A 114 -3.57 -2.73 8.61
N VAL A 115 -4.89 -2.50 8.60
CA VAL A 115 -5.56 -1.68 7.58
C VAL A 115 -5.49 -0.19 7.99
N TYR A 116 -4.29 0.35 8.07
CA TYR A 116 -4.04 1.72 8.56
C TYR A 116 -4.05 2.79 7.46
N GLY A 117 -3.87 2.39 6.19
CA GLY A 117 -3.43 3.26 5.11
C GLY A 117 -4.52 3.80 4.20
N ASN A 118 -5.82 3.57 4.49
CA ASN A 118 -6.89 3.93 3.56
C ASN A 118 -6.84 5.40 3.11
N HIS A 119 -6.77 6.34 4.04
CA HIS A 119 -6.65 7.76 3.73
C HIS A 119 -5.23 8.14 3.31
N THR A 120 -4.22 7.64 3.98
CA THR A 120 -2.81 7.96 3.71
C THR A 120 -2.39 7.63 2.29
N ILE A 121 -2.74 6.42 1.83
CA ILE A 121 -2.36 5.96 0.48
C ILE A 121 -3.22 6.69 -0.57
N ALA A 122 -4.50 6.94 -0.28
CA ALA A 122 -5.37 7.71 -1.17
C ALA A 122 -4.91 9.17 -1.31
N GLU A 123 -4.49 9.81 -0.22
CA GLU A 123 -3.91 11.15 -0.19
C GLU A 123 -2.62 11.21 -1.01
N TYR A 124 -1.75 10.21 -0.87
CA TYR A 124 -0.54 10.13 -1.67
C TYR A 124 -0.84 9.91 -3.16
N ALA A 125 -1.81 9.07 -3.49
CA ALA A 125 -2.25 8.87 -4.88
C ALA A 125 -2.81 10.16 -5.48
N MET A 126 -3.56 10.96 -4.71
CA MET A 126 -4.06 12.28 -5.13
C MET A 126 -2.91 13.27 -5.32
N ALA A 127 -1.96 13.33 -4.40
CA ALA A 127 -0.77 14.18 -4.54
C ALA A 127 0.05 13.80 -5.80
N LEU A 128 0.22 12.50 -6.04
CA LEU A 128 0.90 11.98 -7.22
C LEU A 128 0.15 12.35 -8.51
N LEU A 129 -1.18 12.29 -8.51
CA LEU A 129 -2.02 12.73 -9.63
C LEU A 129 -1.83 14.22 -9.91
N LEU A 130 -1.98 15.07 -8.90
CA LEU A 130 -1.85 16.52 -9.05
C LEU A 130 -0.44 16.93 -9.50
N GLU A 131 0.60 16.30 -8.97
CA GLU A 131 1.98 16.53 -9.43
C GLU A 131 2.18 16.08 -10.89
N THR A 132 1.61 14.94 -11.28
CA THR A 132 1.65 14.44 -12.65
C THR A 132 0.92 15.36 -13.64
N MET A 133 -0.15 16.05 -13.21
CA MET A 133 -0.94 16.99 -14.01
C MET A 133 -0.31 18.37 -14.12
N HIS A 134 0.27 18.87 -13.04
CA HIS A 134 0.72 20.26 -12.91
C HIS A 134 2.25 20.44 -13.00
N HIS A 135 3.02 19.35 -12.85
CA HIS A 135 4.49 19.36 -12.93
C HIS A 135 5.17 20.36 -11.98
N ILE A 136 4.60 20.54 -10.77
CA ILE A 136 5.01 21.58 -9.82
C ILE A 136 6.50 21.50 -9.48
N GLN A 137 7.00 20.29 -9.16
CA GLN A 137 8.40 20.09 -8.81
C GLN A 137 9.32 20.37 -10.01
N LYS A 138 8.92 19.90 -11.19
CA LYS A 138 9.70 20.11 -12.42
C LYS A 138 9.82 21.60 -12.78
N GLU A 139 8.72 22.33 -12.71
CA GLU A 139 8.72 23.79 -12.95
C GLU A 139 9.55 24.53 -11.89
N ASN A 140 9.44 24.15 -10.62
CA ASN A 140 10.28 24.68 -9.55
C ASN A 140 11.79 24.49 -9.85
N ASP A 141 12.18 23.27 -10.21
CA ASP A 141 13.59 22.95 -10.50
C ASP A 141 14.12 23.70 -11.73
N LEU A 142 13.30 23.82 -12.78
CA LEU A 142 13.64 24.59 -13.97
C LEU A 142 13.82 26.07 -13.66
N TYR A 143 12.86 26.65 -12.90
CA TYR A 143 12.91 28.07 -12.53
C TYR A 143 14.15 28.42 -11.70
N HIS A 144 14.48 27.57 -10.70
CA HIS A 144 15.71 27.75 -9.93
C HIS A 144 16.96 27.68 -10.79
N LYS A 145 17.03 26.74 -11.73
CA LYS A 145 18.16 26.61 -12.65
C LYS A 145 18.29 27.83 -13.57
N GLU A 146 17.18 28.36 -14.08
CA GLU A 146 17.17 29.58 -14.89
C GLU A 146 17.69 30.79 -14.12
N LEU A 147 17.25 30.96 -12.87
CA LEU A 147 17.74 32.01 -11.99
C LEU A 147 19.25 31.91 -11.72
N GLU A 148 19.76 30.71 -11.47
CA GLU A 148 21.21 30.48 -11.30
C GLU A 148 22.02 30.86 -12.55
N LEU A 149 21.44 30.67 -13.75
CA LEU A 149 22.07 31.01 -15.03
C LEU A 149 21.85 32.48 -15.43
N GLY A 150 21.12 33.28 -14.64
CA GLY A 150 20.77 34.64 -14.97
C GLY A 150 19.82 34.77 -16.15
N ILE A 151 19.03 33.73 -16.43
CA ILE A 151 18.02 33.69 -17.49
C ILE A 151 16.68 34.08 -16.89
N ALA A 152 15.99 35.05 -17.46
CA ALA A 152 14.60 35.36 -17.15
C ALA A 152 13.71 34.78 -18.26
N SER A 153 13.00 33.70 -17.96
CA SER A 153 12.00 33.11 -18.86
C SER A 153 10.59 33.55 -18.41
N GLU A 154 9.77 34.01 -19.34
CA GLU A 154 8.35 34.34 -19.06
C GLU A 154 7.42 33.18 -19.41
N GLY A 155 7.97 32.00 -19.80
CA GLY A 155 7.21 30.85 -20.23
C GLY A 155 7.37 29.64 -19.34
N THR A 156 6.50 28.66 -19.52
CA THR A 156 6.62 27.31 -18.93
C THR A 156 7.02 26.30 -19.99
N CYS A 157 7.81 25.30 -19.60
CA CYS A 157 8.21 24.19 -20.47
C CYS A 157 7.25 22.99 -20.37
N THR A 158 6.22 23.06 -19.51
CA THR A 158 5.28 21.96 -19.28
C THR A 158 3.87 22.30 -19.75
N THR A 159 3.17 21.28 -20.23
CA THR A 159 1.73 21.37 -20.49
C THR A 159 1.00 20.93 -19.22
N GLN A 160 0.07 21.73 -18.76
CA GLN A 160 -0.72 21.44 -17.58
C GLN A 160 -2.14 20.99 -17.96
N MET A 161 -2.75 20.21 -17.10
CA MET A 161 -4.14 19.76 -17.19
C MET A 161 -4.86 20.15 -15.90
N GLU A 162 -6.16 20.46 -15.98
CA GLU A 162 -7.01 20.63 -14.78
C GLU A 162 -7.87 19.39 -14.56
N LEU A 163 -8.24 19.15 -13.30
CA LEU A 163 -9.05 18.01 -12.90
C LEU A 163 -10.56 18.28 -12.94
N TYR A 164 -10.97 19.54 -12.93
CA TYR A 164 -12.36 19.97 -12.96
C TYR A 164 -13.12 19.35 -14.15
N GLU A 165 -14.31 18.79 -13.91
CA GLU A 165 -15.18 18.12 -14.87
C GLU A 165 -14.55 16.90 -15.60
N LYS A 166 -13.39 16.43 -15.16
CA LYS A 166 -12.78 15.19 -15.70
C LYS A 166 -13.46 13.94 -15.17
N THR A 167 -13.37 12.88 -15.95
CA THR A 167 -13.83 11.55 -15.53
C THR A 167 -12.66 10.81 -14.87
N VAL A 168 -12.82 10.44 -13.62
CA VAL A 168 -11.83 9.72 -12.81
C VAL A 168 -12.28 8.27 -12.59
N GLY A 169 -11.58 7.33 -13.20
CA GLY A 169 -11.80 5.89 -13.05
C GLY A 169 -11.01 5.31 -11.87
N VAL A 170 -11.69 4.63 -10.97
CA VAL A 170 -11.12 3.99 -9.79
C VAL A 170 -11.20 2.48 -9.94
N ILE A 171 -10.07 1.81 -10.13
CA ILE A 171 -9.99 0.35 -10.21
C ILE A 171 -9.76 -0.20 -8.81
N GLY A 172 -10.79 -0.87 -8.26
CA GLY A 172 -10.76 -1.40 -6.88
C GLY A 172 -11.39 -0.45 -5.87
N LEU A 173 -12.68 -0.63 -5.56
CA LEU A 173 -13.44 0.20 -4.61
C LEU A 173 -13.39 -0.41 -3.18
N GLY A 174 -12.16 -0.67 -2.68
CA GLY A 174 -11.86 -0.98 -1.29
C GLY A 174 -11.74 0.29 -0.44
N GLY A 175 -11.16 0.18 0.76
CA GLY A 175 -10.98 1.34 1.64
C GLY A 175 -10.15 2.48 1.03
N ILE A 176 -9.05 2.15 0.34
CA ILE A 176 -8.17 3.13 -0.33
C ILE A 176 -8.89 3.73 -1.52
N GLY A 177 -9.44 2.91 -2.43
CA GLY A 177 -10.13 3.40 -3.63
C GLY A 177 -11.34 4.26 -3.30
N TYR A 178 -12.11 3.92 -2.27
CA TYR A 178 -13.21 4.76 -1.79
C TYR A 178 -12.72 6.11 -1.26
N ALA A 179 -11.64 6.12 -0.46
CA ALA A 179 -11.06 7.36 0.04
C ALA A 179 -10.54 8.25 -1.10
N PHE A 180 -9.88 7.66 -2.11
CA PHE A 180 -9.45 8.37 -3.32
C PHE A 180 -10.64 8.91 -4.14
N ALA A 181 -11.67 8.09 -4.37
CA ALA A 181 -12.89 8.48 -5.06
C ALA A 181 -13.55 9.69 -4.39
N LYS A 182 -13.62 9.69 -3.04
CA LYS A 182 -14.15 10.80 -2.27
C LYS A 182 -13.32 12.09 -2.44
N MET A 183 -11.99 11.98 -2.47
CA MET A 183 -11.11 13.12 -2.73
C MET A 183 -11.31 13.65 -4.15
N ALA A 184 -11.34 12.77 -5.16
CA ALA A 184 -11.59 13.13 -6.55
C ALA A 184 -12.93 13.86 -6.71
N ASN A 185 -13.99 13.34 -6.10
CA ASN A 185 -15.30 13.99 -6.12
C ASN A 185 -15.28 15.42 -5.55
N GLY A 186 -14.39 15.69 -4.59
CA GLY A 186 -14.19 17.04 -4.03
C GLY A 186 -13.56 18.05 -5.01
N PHE A 187 -13.08 17.59 -6.16
CA PHE A 187 -12.62 18.41 -7.29
C PHE A 187 -13.67 18.56 -8.38
N ASP A 188 -14.95 18.27 -8.09
CA ASP A 188 -16.05 18.31 -9.05
C ASP A 188 -15.81 17.44 -10.29
N THR A 189 -15.26 16.23 -10.08
CA THR A 189 -15.04 15.23 -11.14
C THR A 189 -16.20 14.24 -11.25
N HIS A 190 -16.32 13.59 -12.41
CA HIS A 190 -17.19 12.42 -12.59
C HIS A 190 -16.45 11.16 -12.16
N VAL A 191 -16.88 10.51 -11.07
CA VAL A 191 -16.19 9.35 -10.54
C VAL A 191 -16.81 8.06 -11.05
N LEU A 192 -16.05 7.29 -11.82
CA LEU A 192 -16.37 5.92 -12.20
C LEU A 192 -15.62 4.93 -11.31
N SER A 193 -16.18 3.75 -11.11
CA SER A 193 -15.41 2.67 -10.48
C SER A 193 -15.68 1.30 -11.08
N TYR A 194 -14.64 0.47 -11.07
CA TYR A 194 -14.72 -0.95 -11.31
C TYR A 194 -14.24 -1.73 -10.09
N SER A 195 -15.02 -2.71 -9.67
CA SER A 195 -14.62 -3.67 -8.64
C SER A 195 -15.34 -5.00 -8.87
N ARG A 196 -14.68 -6.13 -8.50
CA ARG A 196 -15.23 -7.49 -8.66
C ARG A 196 -16.64 -7.65 -8.07
N HIS A 197 -16.91 -6.96 -6.96
CA HIS A 197 -18.23 -6.98 -6.32
C HIS A 197 -18.78 -5.57 -6.24
N LYS A 198 -20.00 -5.39 -6.74
CA LYS A 198 -20.71 -4.12 -6.68
C LYS A 198 -20.87 -3.68 -5.22
N LYS A 199 -20.57 -2.41 -4.96
CA LYS A 199 -20.75 -1.79 -3.64
C LYS A 199 -22.14 -1.17 -3.55
N VAL A 200 -22.80 -1.34 -2.42
CA VAL A 200 -24.13 -0.81 -2.15
C VAL A 200 -24.13 0.04 -0.90
N GLY A 201 -25.04 1.03 -0.86
CA GLY A 201 -25.24 1.97 0.25
C GLY A 201 -24.99 3.40 -0.15
N GLU A 202 -25.68 4.33 0.50
CA GLU A 202 -25.72 5.78 0.23
C GLU A 202 -24.33 6.44 0.08
N LYS A 203 -23.36 5.96 0.80
CA LYS A 203 -21.99 6.50 0.70
C LYS A 203 -21.34 6.34 -0.67
N TYR A 204 -21.87 5.47 -1.53
CA TYR A 204 -21.37 5.23 -2.89
C TYR A 204 -22.21 5.92 -3.98
N ASP A 205 -23.28 6.66 -3.64
CA ASP A 205 -24.22 7.23 -4.60
C ASP A 205 -23.59 8.24 -5.58
N PHE A 206 -22.46 8.83 -5.20
CA PHE A 206 -21.69 9.73 -6.06
C PHE A 206 -20.75 8.98 -7.03
N ILE A 207 -20.70 7.65 -6.99
CA ILE A 207 -19.82 6.81 -7.80
C ILE A 207 -20.65 6.00 -8.80
N GLU A 208 -20.45 6.21 -10.07
CA GLU A 208 -20.99 5.35 -11.11
C GLU A 208 -20.17 4.05 -11.20
N GLN A 209 -20.75 2.92 -10.88
CA GLN A 209 -20.08 1.61 -10.94
C GLN A 209 -20.31 0.97 -12.31
N VAL A 210 -19.25 0.75 -13.06
CA VAL A 210 -19.26 0.34 -14.46
C VAL A 210 -18.41 -0.92 -14.69
N SER A 211 -18.44 -1.48 -15.89
CA SER A 211 -17.49 -2.53 -16.32
C SER A 211 -16.07 -1.97 -16.44
N LEU A 212 -15.06 -2.86 -16.47
CA LEU A 212 -13.68 -2.43 -16.69
C LEU A 212 -13.50 -1.71 -18.02
N ASP A 213 -14.09 -2.26 -19.09
CA ASP A 213 -14.01 -1.69 -20.42
C ASP A 213 -14.60 -0.29 -20.49
N GLU A 214 -15.80 -0.08 -19.94
CA GLU A 214 -16.41 1.26 -19.85
C GLU A 214 -15.56 2.24 -19.03
N LEU A 215 -14.93 1.78 -17.92
CA LEU A 215 -14.03 2.61 -17.14
C LEU A 215 -12.82 3.04 -17.98
N LEU A 216 -12.19 2.11 -18.70
CA LEU A 216 -11.03 2.39 -19.54
C LEU A 216 -11.37 3.39 -20.65
N GLU A 217 -12.49 3.21 -21.34
CA GLU A 217 -12.93 4.05 -22.47
C GLU A 217 -13.33 5.47 -22.04
N ARG A 218 -13.92 5.62 -20.85
CA ARG A 218 -14.53 6.91 -20.43
C ARG A 218 -13.63 7.76 -19.55
N SER A 219 -12.57 7.21 -18.95
CA SER A 219 -11.74 7.91 -17.96
C SER A 219 -10.69 8.81 -18.60
N ASP A 220 -10.52 10.00 -18.02
CA ASP A 220 -9.39 10.92 -18.27
C ASP A 220 -8.24 10.62 -17.29
N VAL A 221 -8.55 10.08 -16.12
CA VAL A 221 -7.60 9.61 -15.10
C VAL A 221 -8.02 8.20 -14.67
N ILE A 222 -7.07 7.28 -14.55
CA ILE A 222 -7.29 5.93 -14.03
C ILE A 222 -6.38 5.75 -12.83
N SER A 223 -6.97 5.47 -11.65
CA SER A 223 -6.22 5.20 -10.42
C SER A 223 -6.47 3.77 -9.92
N ILE A 224 -5.38 3.04 -9.65
CA ILE A 224 -5.40 1.61 -9.34
C ILE A 224 -5.26 1.40 -7.83
N HIS A 225 -6.25 0.71 -7.23
CA HIS A 225 -6.36 0.44 -5.80
C HIS A 225 -6.82 -1.00 -5.49
N CYS A 226 -6.70 -1.92 -6.44
CA CYS A 226 -6.99 -3.33 -6.25
C CYS A 226 -5.75 -4.11 -5.79
N PRO A 227 -5.89 -5.27 -5.12
CA PRO A 227 -4.77 -6.14 -4.82
C PRO A 227 -4.23 -6.82 -6.09
N LEU A 228 -2.97 -7.25 -6.05
CA LEU A 228 -2.40 -8.15 -7.07
C LEU A 228 -2.89 -9.58 -6.79
N THR A 229 -3.56 -10.16 -7.77
CA THR A 229 -4.03 -11.55 -7.80
C THR A 229 -3.79 -12.12 -9.20
N GLU A 230 -4.06 -13.39 -9.42
CA GLU A 230 -4.02 -13.98 -10.77
C GLU A 230 -4.92 -13.22 -11.76
N GLU A 231 -6.10 -12.78 -11.31
CA GLU A 231 -7.07 -12.03 -12.12
C GLU A 231 -6.63 -10.60 -12.45
N THR A 232 -5.84 -9.98 -11.56
CA THR A 232 -5.40 -8.59 -11.72
C THR A 232 -3.95 -8.47 -12.22
N PHE A 233 -3.23 -9.59 -12.32
CA PHE A 233 -1.90 -9.63 -12.93
C PHE A 233 -1.99 -9.20 -14.40
N HIS A 234 -1.24 -8.16 -14.75
CA HIS A 234 -1.27 -7.53 -16.08
C HIS A 234 -2.70 -7.18 -16.57
N MET A 235 -3.60 -6.83 -15.64
CA MET A 235 -4.94 -6.35 -16.00
C MET A 235 -4.87 -5.13 -16.93
N ILE A 236 -3.89 -4.26 -16.71
CA ILE A 236 -3.60 -3.12 -17.57
C ILE A 236 -2.50 -3.55 -18.55
N ASN A 237 -2.87 -4.35 -19.53
CA ASN A 237 -2.03 -4.80 -20.63
C ASN A 237 -2.19 -3.90 -21.86
N LYS A 238 -1.59 -4.29 -22.99
CA LYS A 238 -1.63 -3.54 -24.24
C LYS A 238 -3.07 -3.32 -24.72
N GLU A 239 -3.90 -4.35 -24.71
CA GLU A 239 -5.30 -4.30 -25.15
C GLU A 239 -6.14 -3.37 -24.28
N ALA A 240 -5.91 -3.38 -22.96
CA ALA A 240 -6.54 -2.45 -22.03
C ALA A 240 -6.12 -0.99 -22.32
N ILE A 241 -4.82 -0.76 -22.57
CA ILE A 241 -4.30 0.56 -22.91
C ILE A 241 -4.86 1.08 -24.24
N GLU A 242 -5.04 0.22 -25.23
CA GLU A 242 -5.64 0.61 -26.52
C GLU A 242 -7.08 1.10 -26.39
N LYS A 243 -7.85 0.60 -25.41
CA LYS A 243 -9.22 1.07 -25.10
C LYS A 243 -9.26 2.42 -24.39
N MET A 244 -8.19 2.84 -23.75
CA MET A 244 -8.15 4.11 -23.02
C MET A 244 -8.23 5.30 -23.96
N LYS A 245 -8.68 6.43 -23.43
CA LYS A 245 -8.58 7.72 -24.14
C LYS A 245 -7.11 8.04 -24.46
N ASP A 246 -6.90 8.70 -25.58
CA ASP A 246 -5.64 9.38 -25.80
C ASP A 246 -5.49 10.49 -24.75
N SER A 247 -4.28 10.67 -24.20
CA SER A 247 -4.02 11.63 -23.11
C SER A 247 -4.51 11.21 -21.71
N VAL A 248 -4.89 9.96 -21.47
CA VAL A 248 -5.20 9.46 -20.13
C VAL A 248 -3.99 9.57 -19.19
N ILE A 249 -4.26 9.81 -17.91
CA ILE A 249 -3.26 9.72 -16.81
C ILE A 249 -3.50 8.44 -16.03
N VAL A 250 -2.43 7.67 -15.77
CA VAL A 250 -2.48 6.43 -15.01
C VAL A 250 -1.75 6.60 -13.68
N ILE A 251 -2.43 6.33 -12.56
CA ILE A 251 -1.87 6.38 -11.20
C ILE A 251 -1.87 4.97 -10.60
N ASN A 252 -0.72 4.54 -10.09
CA ASN A 252 -0.60 3.24 -9.43
C ASN A 252 0.15 3.36 -8.09
N THR A 253 -0.59 3.18 -6.99
CA THR A 253 -0.07 3.06 -5.63
C THR A 253 -0.40 1.68 -5.02
N ALA A 254 -0.78 0.71 -5.86
CA ALA A 254 -1.17 -0.64 -5.43
C ALA A 254 -0.01 -1.63 -5.57
N ARG A 255 0.16 -2.22 -6.76
CA ARG A 255 1.26 -3.16 -7.09
C ARG A 255 1.70 -2.96 -8.54
N GLY A 256 3.01 -3.03 -8.79
CA GLY A 256 3.58 -2.83 -10.14
C GLY A 256 3.02 -3.79 -11.17
N ASP A 257 3.00 -5.08 -10.85
CA ASP A 257 2.59 -6.16 -11.77
C ASP A 257 1.07 -6.19 -12.10
N ILE A 258 0.28 -5.22 -11.65
CA ILE A 258 -1.08 -4.99 -12.17
C ILE A 258 -1.03 -4.39 -13.57
N ILE A 259 0.03 -3.68 -13.87
CA ILE A 259 0.30 -3.09 -15.18
C ILE A 259 1.37 -3.93 -15.90
N ASP A 260 1.15 -4.25 -17.16
CA ASP A 260 2.22 -4.71 -18.05
C ASP A 260 3.16 -3.53 -18.31
N GLU A 261 4.33 -3.56 -17.69
CA GLU A 261 5.29 -2.46 -17.72
C GLU A 261 5.85 -2.16 -19.12
N GLU A 262 6.04 -3.19 -19.95
CA GLU A 262 6.49 -2.97 -21.34
C GLU A 262 5.39 -2.30 -22.17
N ALA A 263 4.13 -2.70 -21.99
CA ALA A 263 3.00 -2.06 -22.66
C ALA A 263 2.82 -0.61 -22.21
N LEU A 264 3.00 -0.34 -20.90
CA LEU A 264 2.96 1.03 -20.35
C LEU A 264 4.11 1.88 -20.90
N TYR A 265 5.34 1.34 -20.93
CA TYR A 265 6.50 2.01 -21.50
C TYR A 265 6.25 2.43 -22.96
N ASP A 266 5.79 1.50 -23.78
CA ASP A 266 5.49 1.74 -25.19
C ASP A 266 4.41 2.82 -25.36
N ALA A 267 3.37 2.80 -24.53
CA ALA A 267 2.29 3.77 -24.58
C ALA A 267 2.73 5.17 -24.16
N LEU A 268 3.58 5.29 -23.14
CA LEU A 268 4.17 6.57 -22.71
C LEU A 268 5.09 7.16 -23.77
N MET A 269 5.93 6.33 -24.40
CA MET A 269 6.84 6.76 -25.49
C MET A 269 6.08 7.22 -26.72
N LYS A 270 4.95 6.58 -27.06
CA LYS A 270 4.07 6.93 -28.18
C LYS A 270 3.08 8.05 -27.85
N ARG A 271 3.07 8.55 -26.62
CA ARG A 271 2.10 9.55 -26.14
C ARG A 271 0.63 9.11 -26.22
N LYS A 272 0.36 7.80 -26.26
CA LYS A 272 -0.97 7.22 -26.09
C LYS A 272 -1.47 7.47 -24.65
N ILE A 273 -0.60 7.28 -23.67
CA ILE A 273 -0.80 7.72 -22.28
C ILE A 273 -0.07 9.05 -22.11
N TYR A 274 -0.77 10.07 -21.61
CA TYR A 274 -0.20 11.39 -21.39
C TYR A 274 0.93 11.33 -20.37
N ALA A 275 0.65 10.75 -19.20
CA ALA A 275 1.61 10.59 -18.13
C ALA A 275 1.22 9.46 -17.18
N ALA A 276 2.17 8.97 -16.39
CA ALA A 276 1.93 8.01 -15.32
C ALA A 276 2.55 8.47 -14.01
N GLY A 277 1.81 8.31 -12.91
CA GLY A 277 2.28 8.49 -11.53
C GLY A 277 2.34 7.13 -10.83
N LEU A 278 3.56 6.66 -10.52
CA LEU A 278 3.82 5.30 -10.07
C LEU A 278 4.57 5.32 -8.73
N ASP A 279 3.93 4.89 -7.66
CA ASP A 279 4.65 4.62 -6.40
C ASP A 279 5.24 3.20 -6.39
N VAL A 280 4.75 2.32 -7.27
CA VAL A 280 5.15 0.93 -7.42
C VAL A 280 5.47 0.61 -8.89
N VAL A 281 6.46 -0.26 -9.12
CA VAL A 281 6.86 -0.76 -10.43
C VAL A 281 7.01 -2.27 -10.40
N SER A 282 7.06 -2.92 -11.56
CA SER A 282 7.23 -4.37 -11.65
C SER A 282 8.58 -4.82 -11.04
N GLY A 283 8.61 -6.01 -10.43
CA GLY A 283 9.83 -6.64 -9.92
C GLY A 283 10.46 -5.93 -8.72
N GLU A 284 9.68 -5.36 -7.81
CA GLU A 284 10.21 -4.79 -6.54
C GLU A 284 10.84 -5.87 -5.63
N PRO A 285 11.96 -5.54 -4.94
CA PRO A 285 12.71 -4.30 -4.93
C PRO A 285 13.47 -4.09 -6.25
N ARG A 286 13.47 -2.89 -6.72
CA ARG A 286 13.76 -2.38 -8.05
C ARG A 286 14.87 -3.04 -8.83
N SER A 287 14.54 -3.44 -10.06
CA SER A 287 15.54 -3.64 -11.10
C SER A 287 15.91 -2.28 -11.71
N SER A 288 17.20 -1.91 -11.68
CA SER A 288 17.73 -0.76 -12.42
C SER A 288 17.63 -0.93 -13.96
N LYS A 289 17.10 -2.07 -14.42
CA LYS A 289 16.95 -2.42 -15.84
C LYS A 289 15.59 -2.06 -16.43
N SER A 290 14.62 -1.65 -15.62
CA SER A 290 13.31 -1.27 -16.11
C SER A 290 13.39 -0.03 -16.99
N LYS A 291 12.81 -0.12 -18.17
CA LYS A 291 12.79 0.98 -19.18
C LYS A 291 11.91 2.15 -18.74
N ILE A 292 10.94 1.91 -17.86
CA ILE A 292 9.99 2.92 -17.40
C ILE A 292 10.71 4.14 -16.75
N PHE A 293 11.90 3.94 -16.16
CA PHE A 293 12.70 5.01 -15.59
C PHE A 293 13.26 6.01 -16.61
N TYR A 294 13.20 5.69 -17.91
CA TYR A 294 13.64 6.57 -18.99
C TYR A 294 12.48 7.39 -19.58
N CYS A 295 11.24 7.17 -19.13
CA CYS A 295 10.08 7.95 -19.57
C CYS A 295 10.04 9.30 -18.88
N ASN A 296 10.17 10.39 -19.62
CA ASN A 296 10.12 11.76 -19.08
C ASN A 296 8.72 12.17 -18.59
N ASN A 297 7.68 11.39 -18.93
CA ASN A 297 6.30 11.56 -18.53
C ASN A 297 5.85 10.48 -17.53
N ALA A 298 6.79 9.81 -16.86
CA ALA A 298 6.52 8.93 -15.72
C ALA A 298 7.13 9.56 -14.45
N LEU A 299 6.28 9.87 -13.48
CA LEU A 299 6.68 10.27 -12.14
C LEU A 299 6.72 9.02 -11.27
N ILE A 300 7.91 8.64 -10.78
CA ILE A 300 8.12 7.38 -10.07
C ILE A 300 8.66 7.65 -8.67
N THR A 301 8.00 7.10 -7.68
CA THR A 301 8.41 7.20 -6.29
C THR A 301 8.77 5.82 -5.70
N ARG A 302 9.25 5.81 -4.45
CA ARG A 302 9.97 4.65 -3.92
C ARG A 302 9.08 3.73 -3.06
N HIS A 303 7.85 3.44 -3.46
CA HIS A 303 6.88 2.68 -2.67
C HIS A 303 6.74 3.27 -1.26
N ILE A 304 6.45 4.56 -1.20
CA ILE A 304 6.45 5.36 0.03
C ILE A 304 5.07 5.96 0.37
N ALA A 305 4.02 5.61 -0.35
CA ALA A 305 2.67 6.09 -0.07
C ALA A 305 2.19 5.77 1.38
N TRP A 306 2.81 4.79 2.03
CA TRP A 306 2.54 4.35 3.40
C TRP A 306 3.36 5.09 4.48
N LEU A 307 4.34 5.91 4.09
CA LEU A 307 5.43 6.38 4.95
C LEU A 307 5.07 7.44 6.00
N PRO A 308 4.00 8.24 5.92
CA PRO A 308 3.69 9.28 6.92
C PRO A 308 3.79 8.77 8.36
N LYS A 309 4.33 9.60 9.25
CA LYS A 309 4.55 9.31 10.67
C LYS A 309 3.26 8.81 11.34
N GLU A 310 2.16 9.49 11.10
CA GLU A 310 0.84 9.21 11.64
C GLU A 310 0.35 7.82 11.24
N ALA A 311 0.59 7.43 9.99
CA ALA A 311 0.22 6.12 9.47
C ALA A 311 1.01 4.99 10.17
N ARG A 312 2.30 5.19 10.40
CA ARG A 312 3.16 4.19 11.09
C ARG A 312 2.77 4.00 12.55
N PHE A 313 2.41 5.09 13.25
CA PHE A 313 1.90 4.99 14.62
C PHE A 313 0.53 4.29 14.65
N ARG A 314 -0.36 4.62 13.71
CA ARG A 314 -1.67 3.96 13.57
C ARG A 314 -1.53 2.47 13.26
N ALA A 315 -0.53 2.06 12.48
CA ALA A 315 -0.25 0.65 12.23
C ALA A 315 0.09 -0.10 13.53
N ILE A 316 0.87 0.52 14.43
CA ILE A 316 1.16 -0.04 15.75
C ILE A 316 -0.11 -0.17 16.59
N ASP A 317 -0.93 0.89 16.62
CA ASP A 317 -2.16 0.91 17.39
C ASP A 317 -3.11 -0.22 16.94
N ILE A 318 -3.34 -0.33 15.63
CA ILE A 318 -4.18 -1.40 15.05
C ILE A 318 -3.59 -2.80 15.31
N ALA A 319 -2.27 -2.97 15.23
CA ALA A 319 -1.65 -4.26 15.49
C ALA A 319 -1.85 -4.71 16.94
N VAL A 320 -1.78 -3.78 17.90
CA VAL A 320 -2.08 -4.08 19.32
C VAL A 320 -3.56 -4.37 19.52
N ASP A 321 -4.46 -3.57 18.91
CA ASP A 321 -5.90 -3.80 18.99
C ASP A 321 -6.29 -5.17 18.40
N ASN A 322 -5.71 -5.55 17.27
CA ASN A 322 -5.93 -6.87 16.65
C ASN A 322 -5.47 -8.02 17.57
N LEU A 323 -4.30 -7.88 18.21
CA LEU A 323 -3.80 -8.86 19.17
C LEU A 323 -4.74 -8.98 20.39
N VAL A 324 -5.16 -7.86 20.97
CA VAL A 324 -6.09 -7.82 22.11
C VAL A 324 -7.43 -8.46 21.74
N ASN A 325 -8.00 -8.10 20.59
CA ASN A 325 -9.25 -8.68 20.10
C ASN A 325 -9.14 -10.20 19.90
N TRP A 326 -8.01 -10.66 19.35
CA TRP A 326 -7.74 -12.09 19.19
C TRP A 326 -7.66 -12.79 20.56
N MET A 327 -6.97 -12.22 21.55
CA MET A 327 -6.88 -12.77 22.92
C MET A 327 -8.27 -12.88 23.58
N GLN A 328 -9.18 -11.96 23.24
CA GLN A 328 -10.57 -11.96 23.73
C GLN A 328 -11.51 -12.90 22.95
N GLY A 329 -10.99 -13.61 21.93
CA GLY A 329 -11.80 -14.52 21.10
C GLY A 329 -12.60 -13.84 19.98
N HIS A 330 -12.33 -12.57 19.70
CA HIS A 330 -13.00 -11.78 18.65
C HIS A 330 -12.00 -11.21 17.62
N PRO A 331 -11.21 -12.05 16.93
CA PRO A 331 -10.15 -11.60 16.06
C PRO A 331 -10.68 -10.68 14.95
N THR A 332 -9.97 -9.57 14.73
CA THR A 332 -10.26 -8.57 13.69
C THR A 332 -9.15 -8.54 12.64
N SER A 333 -9.44 -8.05 11.44
CA SER A 333 -8.48 -7.96 10.31
C SER A 333 -7.80 -9.30 9.96
N VAL A 334 -8.54 -10.42 10.12
CA VAL A 334 -8.03 -11.76 9.81
C VAL A 334 -7.90 -11.92 8.30
N ILE A 335 -6.74 -12.37 7.86
CA ILE A 335 -6.44 -12.73 6.47
C ILE A 335 -6.77 -14.22 6.30
N ARG A 336 -7.54 -14.55 5.26
CA ARG A 336 -7.97 -15.92 4.91
C ARG A 336 -7.74 -16.21 3.45
#